data_85c2940456234b4be008d0f5c99f7981
#
_entry.id   85c2940456234b4be008d0f5c99f7981
#
_cell.length_a   1.000
_cell.length_b   1.000
_cell.length_c   1.000
_cell.angle_alpha   90.00
_cell.angle_beta   90.00
_cell.angle_gamma   90.00
#
_symmetry.space_group_name_H-M   'P 1'
#
loop_
_entity.id
_entity.type
_entity.pdbx_description
1 polymer ?
#
loop_
_entity_poly.entity_id
_entity_poly.type
_entity_poly.pdbx_seq_one_letter_code
_entity_poly.pdbx_strand_id
1 'polypeptide(L)'
;TTAALYPDDVKMEDFGKYYSINGLMATHNKISGERHPEFGYNPRRDLAYHMDATLFGQYLKDRFCSNMTHIIGDVDDAKMDTEGNIESISLDKGTVLAADMFIDCTGFKALLIEKKLGVPFIQFDKLPNDKAIAARMPYEDEEDKISKLHNVTDCRGLSSGWLWDIPLWDRTGTGYV
;
A
#
# COMPACT_ATOMS: atom_id res chain seq x y z
N THR A 1 33.95 13.35 -4.14
CA THR A 1 33.28 13.19 -5.44
C THR A 1 32.93 11.72 -5.61
N THR A 2 31.65 11.41 -5.56
CA THR A 2 31.05 10.06 -5.62
C THR A 2 31.38 9.31 -6.91
N ALA A 3 31.72 10.01 -7.99
CA ALA A 3 32.04 9.43 -9.30
C ALA A 3 33.24 8.46 -9.31
N ALA A 4 34.14 8.56 -8.33
CA ALA A 4 35.32 7.67 -8.27
C ALA A 4 35.07 6.30 -7.64
N LEU A 5 33.82 6.04 -7.17
CA LEU A 5 33.45 4.79 -6.51
C LEU A 5 32.71 3.83 -7.46
N TYR A 6 32.41 4.27 -8.68
CA TYR A 6 31.56 3.50 -9.59
C TYR A 6 32.32 3.12 -10.84
N PRO A 7 32.22 1.88 -11.31
CA PRO A 7 32.84 1.44 -12.56
C PRO A 7 32.27 2.22 -13.75
N ASP A 8 33.11 2.55 -14.73
CA ASP A 8 32.69 3.26 -15.96
C ASP A 8 31.74 2.44 -16.85
N ASP A 9 31.58 1.15 -16.55
CA ASP A 9 30.81 0.16 -17.31
C ASP A 9 29.53 -0.29 -16.64
N VAL A 10 28.99 0.49 -15.68
CA VAL A 10 27.74 0.17 -15.02
C VAL A 10 26.59 0.15 -16.03
N LYS A 11 25.95 -0.99 -16.17
CA LYS A 11 24.77 -1.13 -17.00
C LYS A 11 23.58 -0.38 -16.38
N MET A 12 22.67 0.11 -17.21
CA MET A 12 21.49 0.84 -16.77
C MET A 12 20.63 0.01 -15.81
N GLU A 13 20.56 -1.30 -16.00
CA GLU A 13 19.85 -2.25 -15.13
C GLU A 13 20.43 -2.33 -13.70
N ASP A 14 21.71 -2.01 -13.55
CA ASP A 14 22.42 -2.00 -12.27
C ASP A 14 22.53 -0.61 -11.63
N PHE A 15 22.00 0.42 -12.30
CA PHE A 15 22.11 1.81 -11.85
C PHE A 15 21.71 2.00 -10.37
N GLY A 16 20.56 1.45 -9.96
CA GLY A 16 20.07 1.55 -8.59
C GLY A 16 21.01 0.96 -7.54
N LYS A 17 21.72 -0.12 -7.88
CA LYS A 17 22.69 -0.75 -6.98
C LYS A 17 23.88 0.17 -6.69
N TYR A 18 24.38 0.86 -7.72
CA TYR A 18 25.64 1.56 -7.64
C TYR A 18 25.51 3.04 -7.28
N TYR A 19 24.34 3.63 -7.51
CA TYR A 19 24.12 5.06 -7.28
C TYR A 19 23.31 5.38 -6.03
N SER A 20 22.93 4.36 -5.26
CA SER A 20 22.21 4.52 -3.99
C SER A 20 22.73 3.56 -2.94
N ILE A 21 23.04 4.08 -1.75
CA ILE A 21 23.38 3.21 -0.61
C ILE A 21 22.20 2.29 -0.26
N ASN A 22 20.97 2.74 -0.43
CA ASN A 22 19.77 1.92 -0.23
C ASN A 22 19.71 0.78 -1.24
N GLY A 23 20.01 1.06 -2.52
CA GLY A 23 20.09 0.03 -3.56
C GLY A 23 21.16 -1.01 -3.29
N LEU A 24 22.33 -0.58 -2.85
CA LEU A 24 23.42 -1.49 -2.50
C LEU A 24 23.06 -2.36 -1.28
N MET A 25 22.48 -1.77 -0.24
CA MET A 25 22.01 -2.54 0.92
C MET A 25 20.92 -3.54 0.55
N ALA A 26 19.96 -3.13 -0.27
CA ALA A 26 18.88 -3.98 -0.77
C ALA A 26 19.41 -5.21 -1.53
N THR A 27 20.40 -5.00 -2.42
CA THR A 27 21.05 -6.08 -3.19
C THR A 27 21.65 -7.16 -2.28
N HIS A 28 22.11 -6.78 -1.09
CA HIS A 28 22.69 -7.69 -0.11
C HIS A 28 21.69 -8.12 0.98
N ASN A 29 20.43 -7.81 0.83
CA ASN A 29 19.38 -8.04 1.84
C ASN A 29 19.77 -7.48 3.23
N LYS A 30 20.31 -6.27 3.25
CA LYS A 30 20.79 -5.58 4.46
C LYS A 30 20.04 -4.29 4.71
N ILE A 31 19.89 -3.95 5.99
CA ILE A 31 19.42 -2.65 6.45
C ILE A 31 20.35 -2.14 7.55
N SER A 32 20.39 -0.84 7.75
CA SER A 32 21.06 -0.23 8.89
C SER A 32 20.05 0.48 9.78
N GLY A 33 20.13 0.25 11.09
CA GLY A 33 19.39 1.04 12.08
C GLY A 33 20.03 2.39 12.37
N GLU A 34 21.26 2.63 11.91
CA GLU A 34 22.03 3.82 12.18
C GLU A 34 21.92 4.83 11.02
N ARG A 35 22.06 6.10 11.37
CA ARG A 35 22.14 7.19 10.40
C ARG A 35 23.57 7.31 9.86
N HIS A 36 23.70 7.39 8.53
CA HIS A 36 24.97 7.60 7.83
C HIS A 36 24.90 8.85 6.96
N PRO A 37 25.12 10.05 7.54
CA PRO A 37 24.95 11.31 6.83
C PRO A 37 25.85 11.46 5.60
N GLU A 38 27.05 10.90 5.65
CA GLU A 38 28.03 10.91 4.55
C GLU A 38 27.54 10.19 3.29
N PHE A 39 26.65 9.24 3.46
CA PHE A 39 25.99 8.50 2.36
C PHE A 39 24.55 8.97 2.11
N GLY A 40 24.07 9.98 2.84
CA GLY A 40 22.71 10.49 2.75
C GLY A 40 21.65 9.56 3.33
N TYR A 41 22.02 8.49 4.05
CA TYR A 41 21.09 7.51 4.61
C TYR A 41 20.54 7.93 5.97
N ASN A 42 19.22 7.79 6.14
CA ASN A 42 18.53 8.01 7.39
C ASN A 42 17.40 6.98 7.56
N PRO A 43 17.51 6.03 8.53
CA PRO A 43 16.52 4.97 8.70
C PRO A 43 15.10 5.48 8.97
N ARG A 44 14.93 6.66 9.57
CA ARG A 44 13.61 7.25 9.80
C ARG A 44 12.90 7.72 8.53
N ARG A 45 13.66 7.96 7.46
CA ARG A 45 13.15 8.40 6.16
C ARG A 45 13.17 7.30 5.12
N ASP A 46 14.19 6.48 5.14
CA ASP A 46 14.56 5.59 4.03
C ASP A 46 14.11 4.15 4.25
N LEU A 47 13.56 3.85 5.44
CA LEU A 47 12.94 2.56 5.72
C LEU A 47 11.41 2.65 5.75
N ALA A 48 10.79 1.55 5.33
CA ALA A 48 9.37 1.30 5.45
C ALA A 48 9.14 -0.12 5.99
N TYR A 49 7.89 -0.51 6.19
CA TYR A 49 7.54 -1.81 6.72
C TYR A 49 6.77 -2.62 5.69
N HIS A 50 7.17 -3.87 5.49
CA HIS A 50 6.28 -4.87 4.93
C HIS A 50 5.41 -5.43 6.04
N MET A 51 4.10 -5.30 5.92
CA MET A 51 3.18 -5.75 6.97
C MET A 51 1.91 -6.33 6.37
N ASP A 52 1.30 -7.27 7.06
CA ASP A 52 -0.05 -7.71 6.76
C ASP A 52 -1.05 -6.61 7.13
N ALA A 53 -1.68 -6.00 6.13
CA ALA A 53 -2.62 -4.90 6.33
C ALA A 53 -3.85 -5.32 7.15
N THR A 54 -4.28 -6.59 7.05
CA THR A 54 -5.42 -7.12 7.82
C THR A 54 -5.06 -7.22 9.30
N LEU A 55 -3.90 -7.79 9.61
CA LEU A 55 -3.41 -7.89 10.99
C LEU A 55 -3.11 -6.52 11.59
N PHE A 56 -2.57 -5.61 10.78
CA PHE A 56 -2.34 -4.24 11.21
C PHE A 56 -3.64 -3.50 11.50
N GLY A 57 -4.65 -3.64 10.64
CA GLY A 57 -5.99 -3.08 10.88
C GLY A 57 -6.63 -3.63 12.16
N GLN A 58 -6.49 -4.94 12.42
CA GLN A 58 -6.98 -5.54 13.66
C GLN A 58 -6.24 -4.99 14.89
N TYR A 59 -4.91 -4.86 14.81
CA TYR A 59 -4.11 -4.25 15.87
C TYR A 59 -4.55 -2.82 16.18
N LEU A 60 -4.75 -1.99 15.15
CA LEU A 60 -5.23 -0.61 15.32
C LEU A 60 -6.61 -0.57 15.98
N LYS A 61 -7.52 -1.42 15.52
CA LYS A 61 -8.86 -1.55 16.11
C LYS A 61 -8.78 -1.87 17.61
N ASP A 62 -8.03 -2.91 17.97
CA ASP A 62 -7.97 -3.41 19.33
C ASP A 62 -7.26 -2.43 20.28
N ARG A 63 -6.26 -1.71 19.81
CA ARG A 63 -5.45 -0.81 20.63
C ARG A 63 -5.98 0.61 20.71
N PHE A 64 -6.59 1.12 19.65
CA PHE A 64 -6.93 2.54 19.54
C PHE A 64 -8.43 2.80 19.37
N CYS A 65 -9.23 1.79 19.02
CA CYS A 65 -10.65 1.95 18.74
C CYS A 65 -11.53 1.27 19.79
N SER A 66 -11.01 0.90 20.95
CA SER A 66 -11.77 0.22 22.02
C SER A 66 -12.96 1.03 22.54
N ASN A 67 -12.92 2.35 22.44
CA ASN A 67 -13.99 3.25 22.87
C ASN A 67 -14.97 3.62 21.74
N MET A 68 -14.80 3.04 20.55
CA MET A 68 -15.62 3.33 19.38
C MET A 68 -16.70 2.26 19.20
N THR A 69 -17.87 2.68 18.78
CA THR A 69 -18.90 1.74 18.35
C THR A 69 -18.56 1.18 16.99
N HIS A 70 -18.35 -0.14 16.91
CA HIS A 70 -18.11 -0.85 15.66
C HIS A 70 -19.38 -1.58 15.22
N ILE A 71 -19.93 -1.17 14.09
CA ILE A 71 -21.14 -1.76 13.52
C ILE A 71 -20.77 -2.46 12.21
N ILE A 72 -21.17 -3.73 12.09
CA ILE A 72 -20.97 -4.52 10.86
C ILE A 72 -22.28 -4.49 10.08
N GLY A 73 -22.23 -4.00 8.85
CA GLY A 73 -23.35 -3.90 7.93
C GLY A 73 -22.94 -3.27 6.61
N ASP A 74 -23.72 -3.53 5.58
CA ASP A 74 -23.55 -2.85 4.29
C ASP A 74 -24.33 -1.54 4.27
N VAL A 75 -23.72 -0.48 3.76
CA VAL A 75 -24.42 0.80 3.56
C VAL A 75 -25.35 0.65 2.36
N ASP A 76 -26.63 0.83 2.60
CA ASP A 76 -27.70 0.72 1.60
C ASP A 76 -27.98 2.07 0.93
N ASP A 77 -28.19 3.12 1.74
CA ASP A 77 -28.43 4.47 1.24
C ASP A 77 -27.92 5.54 2.24
N ALA A 78 -27.92 6.78 1.80
CA ALA A 78 -27.68 7.95 2.61
C ALA A 78 -28.79 8.99 2.39
N LYS A 79 -29.29 9.57 3.48
CA LYS A 79 -30.26 10.66 3.44
C LYS A 79 -29.55 11.99 3.45
N MET A 80 -30.02 12.90 2.59
CA MET A 80 -29.51 14.26 2.48
C MET A 80 -30.42 15.21 3.27
N ASP A 81 -29.83 16.25 3.85
CA ASP A 81 -30.56 17.40 4.39
C ASP A 81 -30.97 18.39 3.28
N THR A 82 -31.65 19.47 3.67
CA THR A 82 -32.09 20.52 2.74
C THR A 82 -30.96 21.38 2.17
N GLU A 83 -29.79 21.31 2.76
CA GLU A 83 -28.59 22.05 2.35
C GLU A 83 -27.69 21.23 1.43
N GLY A 84 -28.00 19.93 1.23
CA GLY A 84 -27.23 19.03 0.41
C GLY A 84 -26.10 18.31 1.14
N ASN A 85 -26.14 18.30 2.48
CA ASN A 85 -25.22 17.51 3.29
C ASN A 85 -25.80 16.12 3.59
N ILE A 86 -24.95 15.15 3.91
CA ILE A 86 -25.40 13.84 4.38
C ILE A 86 -25.84 13.98 5.82
N GLU A 87 -27.13 13.75 6.10
CA GLU A 87 -27.75 13.75 7.42
C GLU A 87 -27.56 12.41 8.12
N SER A 88 -27.75 11.32 7.39
CA SER A 88 -27.64 9.96 7.93
C SER A 88 -27.35 8.94 6.85
N ILE A 89 -26.86 7.77 7.26
CA ILE A 89 -26.73 6.58 6.42
C ILE A 89 -27.65 5.47 6.95
N SER A 90 -28.19 4.67 6.04
CA SER A 90 -28.95 3.45 6.37
C SER A 90 -28.14 2.21 6.01
N LEU A 91 -28.25 1.19 6.87
CA LEU A 91 -27.64 -0.11 6.67
C LEU A 91 -28.67 -1.14 6.20
N ASP A 92 -28.20 -2.20 5.58
CA ASP A 92 -28.99 -3.32 5.02
C ASP A 92 -30.03 -3.93 5.98
N LYS A 93 -29.82 -3.80 7.30
CA LYS A 93 -30.74 -4.29 8.35
C LYS A 93 -31.66 -3.22 8.91
N GLY A 94 -31.81 -2.09 8.23
CA GLY A 94 -32.70 -1.00 8.65
C GLY A 94 -32.13 -0.13 9.78
N THR A 95 -30.87 -0.32 10.18
CA THR A 95 -30.21 0.56 11.13
C THR A 95 -29.90 1.90 10.46
N VAL A 96 -30.28 3.01 11.09
CA VAL A 96 -29.98 4.36 10.63
C VAL A 96 -28.96 4.99 11.57
N LEU A 97 -27.90 5.57 11.00
CA LEU A 97 -26.80 6.21 11.70
C LEU A 97 -26.72 7.67 11.28
N ALA A 98 -26.90 8.60 12.23
CA ALA A 98 -26.70 10.03 12.04
C ALA A 98 -25.36 10.45 12.63
N ALA A 99 -24.69 11.41 12.00
CA ALA A 99 -23.43 11.98 12.48
C ALA A 99 -23.23 13.39 11.92
N ASP A 100 -22.38 14.15 12.58
CA ASP A 100 -22.00 15.50 12.11
C ASP A 100 -20.97 15.45 10.96
N MET A 101 -20.30 14.32 10.79
CA MET A 101 -19.29 14.10 9.73
C MET A 101 -19.25 12.63 9.31
N PHE A 102 -19.08 12.40 8.03
CA PHE A 102 -18.92 11.08 7.44
C PHE A 102 -17.59 10.99 6.71
N ILE A 103 -16.85 9.90 6.91
CA ILE A 103 -15.61 9.58 6.20
C ILE A 103 -15.90 8.38 5.29
N ASP A 104 -15.90 8.60 3.99
CA ASP A 104 -16.16 7.56 3.00
C ASP A 104 -14.89 6.74 2.71
N CYS A 105 -14.82 5.54 3.30
CA CYS A 105 -13.75 4.56 3.06
C CYS A 105 -14.24 3.36 2.23
N THR A 106 -15.26 3.54 1.38
CA THR A 106 -15.86 2.45 0.58
C THR A 106 -15.04 2.08 -0.67
N GLY A 107 -13.85 2.65 -0.82
CA GLY A 107 -12.93 2.37 -1.92
C GLY A 107 -13.51 2.77 -3.28
N PHE A 108 -13.30 1.96 -4.31
CA PHE A 108 -13.82 2.23 -5.65
C PHE A 108 -15.35 2.25 -5.78
N LYS A 109 -16.07 1.81 -4.74
CA LYS A 109 -17.53 1.95 -4.72
C LYS A 109 -17.96 3.40 -4.57
N ALA A 110 -17.17 4.23 -3.86
CA ALA A 110 -17.37 5.66 -3.64
C ALA A 110 -18.83 6.00 -3.30
N LEU A 111 -19.40 5.26 -2.31
CA LEU A 111 -20.84 5.26 -2.04
C LEU A 111 -21.37 6.62 -1.65
N LEU A 112 -20.62 7.39 -0.88
CA LEU A 112 -21.06 8.71 -0.43
C LEU A 112 -20.60 9.79 -1.38
N ILE A 113 -19.31 9.84 -1.70
CA ILE A 113 -18.73 10.96 -2.46
C ILE A 113 -19.21 11.00 -3.92
N GLU A 114 -19.24 9.86 -4.61
CA GLU A 114 -19.64 9.82 -6.02
C GLU A 114 -21.13 9.54 -6.16
N LYS A 115 -21.60 8.41 -5.60
CA LYS A 115 -22.97 7.95 -5.86
C LYS A 115 -24.01 8.81 -5.19
N LYS A 116 -23.76 9.31 -3.97
CA LYS A 116 -24.75 10.12 -3.24
C LYS A 116 -24.57 11.61 -3.46
N LEU A 117 -23.33 12.11 -3.32
CA LEU A 117 -23.05 13.55 -3.48
C LEU A 117 -22.86 13.96 -4.95
N GLY A 118 -22.77 13.01 -5.88
CA GLY A 118 -22.64 13.29 -7.31
C GLY A 118 -21.32 13.93 -7.73
N VAL A 119 -20.26 13.82 -6.90
CA VAL A 119 -18.93 14.31 -7.28
C VAL A 119 -18.38 13.40 -8.37
N PRO A 120 -18.07 13.93 -9.57
CA PRO A 120 -17.65 13.08 -10.69
C PRO A 120 -16.26 12.46 -10.43
N PHE A 121 -16.10 11.21 -10.83
CA PHE A 121 -14.78 10.58 -10.91
C PHE A 121 -13.99 11.21 -12.06
N ILE A 122 -12.80 11.72 -11.75
CA ILE A 122 -11.87 12.24 -12.76
C ILE A 122 -10.91 11.13 -13.13
N GLN A 123 -11.05 10.58 -14.32
CA GLN A 123 -10.17 9.55 -14.83
C GLN A 123 -8.77 10.11 -15.09
N PHE A 124 -7.75 9.40 -14.59
CA PHE A 124 -6.36 9.73 -14.84
C PHE A 124 -5.86 8.95 -16.07
N ASP A 125 -6.06 9.49 -17.24
CA ASP A 125 -5.83 8.87 -18.55
C ASP A 125 -4.36 8.93 -19.03
N LYS A 126 -3.48 9.56 -18.24
CA LYS A 126 -2.05 9.71 -18.60
C LYS A 126 -1.17 8.55 -18.22
N LEU A 127 -1.65 7.65 -17.36
CA LEU A 127 -0.94 6.43 -17.01
C LEU A 127 -1.34 5.29 -17.96
N PRO A 128 -0.37 4.53 -18.49
CA PRO A 128 -0.67 3.45 -19.43
C PRO A 128 -1.34 2.25 -18.78
N ASN A 129 -1.18 2.09 -17.47
CA ASN A 129 -1.71 0.96 -16.70
C ASN A 129 -2.94 1.39 -15.91
N ASP A 130 -4.05 0.71 -16.13
CA ASP A 130 -5.36 1.01 -15.51
C ASP A 130 -5.95 -0.17 -14.74
N LYS A 131 -5.30 -1.33 -14.78
CA LYS A 131 -5.76 -2.56 -14.13
C LYS A 131 -4.62 -3.28 -13.44
N ALA A 132 -4.96 -3.96 -12.36
CA ALA A 132 -4.04 -4.83 -11.66
C ALA A 132 -4.73 -6.12 -11.21
N ILE A 133 -3.98 -7.21 -11.23
CA ILE A 133 -4.37 -8.48 -10.62
C ILE A 133 -3.43 -8.72 -9.45
N ALA A 134 -3.99 -8.87 -8.25
CA ALA A 134 -3.21 -9.16 -7.04
C ALA A 134 -3.48 -10.58 -6.55
N ALA A 135 -2.45 -11.23 -6.05
CA ALA A 135 -2.52 -12.57 -5.49
C ALA A 135 -1.74 -12.68 -4.17
N ARG A 136 -2.08 -13.68 -3.38
CA ARG A 136 -1.37 -14.08 -2.17
C ARG A 136 -0.73 -15.43 -2.43
N MET A 137 0.59 -15.48 -2.42
CA MET A 137 1.36 -16.68 -2.71
C MET A 137 1.99 -17.21 -1.41
N PRO A 138 1.42 -18.22 -0.76
CA PRO A 138 2.03 -18.85 0.40
C PRO A 138 3.41 -19.40 0.03
N TYR A 139 4.32 -19.45 0.98
CA TYR A 139 5.58 -20.18 0.79
C TYR A 139 5.31 -21.69 0.80
N GLU A 140 6.03 -22.42 -0.03
CA GLU A 140 5.89 -23.86 -0.14
C GLU A 140 6.46 -24.56 1.11
N ASP A 141 7.59 -24.07 1.59
CA ASP A 141 8.28 -24.54 2.79
C ASP A 141 9.19 -23.45 3.36
N GLU A 142 10.00 -23.77 4.36
CA GLU A 142 10.90 -22.83 5.02
C GLU A 142 12.10 -22.45 4.12
N GLU A 143 12.56 -23.34 3.24
CA GLU A 143 13.63 -23.05 2.28
C GLU A 143 13.15 -22.04 1.23
N ASP A 144 11.97 -22.26 0.68
CA ASP A 144 11.31 -21.33 -0.25
C ASP A 144 11.11 -19.96 0.40
N LYS A 145 10.65 -19.92 1.66
CA LYS A 145 10.51 -18.68 2.41
C LYS A 145 11.82 -17.93 2.57
N ILE A 146 12.88 -18.61 3.00
CA ILE A 146 14.20 -17.99 3.18
C ILE A 146 14.72 -17.41 1.88
N SER A 147 14.50 -18.10 0.76
CA SER A 147 14.93 -17.68 -0.57
C SER A 147 14.19 -16.42 -1.07
N LYS A 148 12.93 -16.26 -0.68
CA LYS A 148 12.04 -15.17 -1.14
C LYS A 148 11.90 -14.01 -0.16
N LEU A 149 12.32 -14.18 1.10
CA LEU A 149 12.17 -13.17 2.14
C LEU A 149 13.24 -12.07 2.00
N HIS A 150 12.94 -11.08 1.16
CA HIS A 150 13.78 -9.92 0.93
C HIS A 150 13.28 -8.71 1.74
N ASN A 151 14.19 -7.78 2.02
CA ASN A 151 13.87 -6.54 2.75
C ASN A 151 13.39 -5.40 1.84
N VAL A 152 12.98 -5.72 0.62
CA VAL A 152 12.47 -4.74 -0.36
C VAL A 152 11.26 -5.31 -1.10
N THR A 153 10.45 -4.43 -1.67
CA THR A 153 9.52 -4.79 -2.73
C THR A 153 10.31 -5.01 -4.00
N ASP A 154 10.23 -6.18 -4.58
CA ASP A 154 10.82 -6.46 -5.89
C ASP A 154 9.84 -6.04 -6.99
N CYS A 155 10.32 -5.23 -7.93
CA CYS A 155 9.52 -4.73 -9.05
C CYS A 155 10.20 -5.13 -10.36
N ARG A 156 9.51 -5.93 -11.17
CA ARG A 156 10.03 -6.46 -12.44
C ARG A 156 9.22 -5.97 -13.62
N GLY A 157 9.88 -5.27 -14.56
CA GLY A 157 9.28 -4.93 -15.85
C GLY A 157 9.13 -6.17 -16.73
N LEU A 158 7.99 -6.32 -17.35
CA LEU A 158 7.66 -7.38 -18.31
C LEU A 158 7.26 -6.76 -19.65
N SER A 159 7.04 -7.59 -20.66
CA SER A 159 6.76 -7.13 -22.04
C SER A 159 5.48 -6.29 -22.16
N SER A 160 4.50 -6.50 -21.29
CA SER A 160 3.19 -5.86 -21.36
C SER A 160 2.74 -5.22 -20.06
N GLY A 161 3.64 -5.03 -19.11
CA GLY A 161 3.35 -4.47 -17.80
C GLY A 161 4.49 -4.67 -16.83
N TRP A 162 4.18 -4.74 -15.55
CA TRP A 162 5.18 -4.99 -14.51
C TRP A 162 4.57 -5.79 -13.35
N LEU A 163 5.43 -6.49 -12.65
CA LEU A 163 5.06 -7.35 -11.52
C LEU A 163 5.70 -6.79 -10.25
N TRP A 164 4.98 -6.84 -9.14
CA TRP A 164 5.55 -6.58 -7.82
C TRP A 164 5.49 -7.83 -6.95
N ASP A 165 6.51 -8.01 -6.11
CA ASP A 165 6.56 -9.00 -5.05
C ASP A 165 6.86 -8.30 -3.72
N ILE A 166 5.97 -8.47 -2.74
CA ILE A 166 6.09 -7.92 -1.40
C ILE A 166 6.20 -9.09 -0.43
N PRO A 167 7.41 -9.46 0.00
CA PRO A 167 7.59 -10.54 0.96
C PRO A 167 7.00 -10.16 2.33
N LEU A 168 6.15 -11.03 2.86
CA LEU A 168 5.62 -11.00 4.21
C LEU A 168 6.11 -12.22 4.97
N TRP A 169 5.81 -12.31 6.25
CA TRP A 169 6.31 -13.41 7.07
C TRP A 169 5.76 -14.79 6.68
N ASP A 170 4.55 -14.86 6.18
CA ASP A 170 3.81 -16.10 5.86
C ASP A 170 3.57 -16.31 4.37
N ARG A 171 3.85 -15.32 3.54
CA ARG A 171 3.56 -15.33 2.11
C ARG A 171 4.26 -14.20 1.36
N THR A 172 4.24 -14.26 0.05
CA THR A 172 4.49 -13.09 -0.81
C THR A 172 3.16 -12.52 -1.30
N GLY A 173 2.95 -11.22 -1.08
CA GLY A 173 1.92 -10.47 -1.79
C GLY A 173 2.45 -10.11 -3.16
N THR A 174 1.84 -10.60 -4.22
CA THR A 174 2.27 -10.35 -5.59
C THR A 174 1.16 -9.74 -6.43
N GLY A 175 1.52 -9.09 -7.50
CA GLY A 175 0.55 -8.66 -8.48
C GLY A 175 1.18 -8.16 -9.76
N TYR A 176 0.33 -8.12 -10.78
CA TYR A 176 0.68 -7.69 -12.13
C TYR A 176 -0.19 -6.50 -12.55
N VAL A 177 0.47 -5.49 -13.14
CA VAL A 177 -0.18 -4.27 -13.65
C VAL A 177 -0.02 -4.19 -15.15
#